data_934bb25241ef3ce289a2515e69b972e5
#
_entry.id   934bb25241ef3ce289a2515e69b972e5
#
_cell.length_a   1.000
_cell.length_b   1.000
_cell.length_c   1.000
_cell.angle_alpha   90.00
_cell.angle_beta   90.00
_cell.angle_gamma   90.00
#
_symmetry.space_group_name_H-M   'P 1'
#
loop_
_entity.id
_entity.type
_entity.pdbx_description
1 polymer ?
#
loop_
_entity_poly.entity_id
_entity_poly.type
_entity_poly.pdbx_seq_one_letter_code
_entity_poly.pdbx_strand_id
1 'polypeptide(L)'
;MPMTPNEDDAGLDTDEVHTEAVPPIARGHLSLGKVAKICNVSRTTVYRWIVAGHLKGYALPSGHYRVKPLDLDAFRQSFQITARHEAPEQKNSATTPKLKVLIADDHPDIVLLLHKITERYLPRAVIHEAINGVDTCIAVGTLKPNLLLLDIMMPGMDGFAVLQELLRRPELAEARVVVISAYEPFDRVEEMARLNPQISACLRKPVSVENLGRILQQMADAVLPGRNG
;
A
#
# COMPACT_ATOMS: atom_id res chain seq x y z
N MET A 1 -54.69 22.69 63.84
CA MET A 1 -55.33 21.84 62.84
C MET A 1 -54.59 22.05 61.51
N PRO A 2 -54.05 21.03 60.92
CA PRO A 2 -53.23 21.13 59.71
C PRO A 2 -54.06 20.96 58.45
N MET A 3 -53.71 21.67 57.41
CA MET A 3 -54.19 21.41 56.05
C MET A 3 -53.10 20.81 55.22
N THR A 4 -53.39 19.69 54.62
CA THR A 4 -52.65 18.90 53.74
C THR A 4 -52.41 19.54 52.37
N PRO A 5 -51.26 19.35 51.70
CA PRO A 5 -51.06 19.82 50.37
C PRO A 5 -51.57 18.83 49.32
N ASN A 6 -51.99 19.41 48.23
CA ASN A 6 -52.51 18.75 47.05
C ASN A 6 -51.34 18.21 46.18
N GLU A 7 -51.50 17.00 45.73
CA GLU A 7 -50.73 16.38 44.67
C GLU A 7 -51.20 16.95 43.32
N ASP A 8 -50.30 17.30 42.47
CA ASP A 8 -50.33 17.12 40.99
C ASP A 8 -49.20 17.98 40.43
N ASP A 9 -48.14 17.38 40.02
CA ASP A 9 -47.53 17.80 38.77
C ASP A 9 -46.77 16.66 38.11
N ALA A 10 -47.08 16.58 36.86
CA ALA A 10 -46.72 15.56 35.92
C ALA A 10 -45.21 15.56 35.53
N GLY A 11 -44.77 14.40 35.18
CA GLY A 11 -43.43 14.08 34.75
C GLY A 11 -42.86 14.98 33.66
N LEU A 12 -41.62 15.31 33.83
CA LEU A 12 -40.73 15.70 32.77
C LEU A 12 -39.76 14.52 32.59
N ASP A 13 -39.97 13.82 31.47
CA ASP A 13 -39.03 12.87 30.92
C ASP A 13 -37.70 13.59 30.71
N THR A 14 -36.75 13.34 31.57
CA THR A 14 -35.37 13.65 31.30
C THR A 14 -34.82 12.53 30.39
N ASP A 15 -34.73 12.81 29.10
CA ASP A 15 -33.93 12.05 28.17
C ASP A 15 -32.55 11.82 28.77
N GLU A 16 -32.35 10.64 29.32
CA GLU A 16 -31.00 10.11 29.60
C GLU A 16 -30.25 9.97 28.29
N VAL A 17 -29.50 11.01 27.98
CA VAL A 17 -28.43 10.91 26.98
C VAL A 17 -27.45 9.86 27.50
N HIS A 18 -27.58 8.63 27.00
CA HIS A 18 -26.58 7.60 27.17
C HIS A 18 -25.28 8.08 26.55
N THR A 19 -24.51 8.80 27.34
CA THR A 19 -23.09 9.04 27.05
C THR A 19 -22.40 7.68 27.17
N GLU A 20 -22.28 6.95 26.06
CA GLU A 20 -21.40 5.77 26.04
C GLU A 20 -20.03 6.21 26.54
N ALA A 21 -19.68 5.76 27.73
CA ALA A 21 -18.38 6.01 28.32
C ALA A 21 -17.31 5.49 27.38
N VAL A 22 -16.52 6.41 26.82
CA VAL A 22 -15.32 6.07 26.03
C VAL A 22 -14.47 5.14 26.89
N PRO A 23 -14.24 3.89 26.47
CA PRO A 23 -13.52 2.93 27.31
C PRO A 23 -12.10 3.48 27.59
N PRO A 24 -11.58 3.30 28.81
CA PRO A 24 -10.25 3.79 29.17
C PRO A 24 -9.23 3.27 28.16
N ILE A 25 -8.31 4.14 27.71
CA ILE A 25 -7.26 3.83 26.76
C ILE A 25 -6.47 2.64 27.30
N ALA A 26 -6.84 1.44 26.87
CA ALA A 26 -6.18 0.22 27.30
C ALA A 26 -4.71 0.26 26.85
N ARG A 27 -3.80 0.06 27.79
CA ARG A 27 -2.37 -0.13 27.52
C ARG A 27 -2.23 -1.26 26.50
N GLY A 28 -1.94 -0.91 25.25
CA GLY A 28 -1.77 -1.91 24.20
C GLY A 28 -2.23 -1.48 22.80
N HIS A 29 -2.97 -0.39 22.64
CA HIS A 29 -3.41 0.04 21.31
C HIS A 29 -2.24 0.68 20.52
N LEU A 30 -2.14 0.29 19.25
CA LEU A 30 -1.05 0.69 18.37
C LEU A 30 -1.38 2.03 17.72
N SER A 31 -0.41 2.96 17.70
CA SER A 31 -0.50 4.16 16.86
C SER A 31 -0.28 3.79 15.39
N LEU A 32 -0.75 4.66 14.46
CA LEU A 32 -0.49 4.46 13.03
C LEU A 32 0.99 4.28 12.73
N GLY A 33 1.86 5.04 13.40
CA GLY A 33 3.31 4.92 13.22
C GLY A 33 3.87 3.57 13.69
N LYS A 34 3.27 2.96 14.73
CA LYS A 34 3.68 1.63 15.19
C LYS A 34 3.17 0.53 14.25
N VAL A 35 1.93 0.66 13.77
CA VAL A 35 1.37 -0.25 12.75
C VAL A 35 2.16 -0.16 11.46
N ALA A 36 2.48 1.06 11.01
CA ALA A 36 3.30 1.31 9.82
C ALA A 36 4.66 0.60 9.89
N LYS A 37 5.34 0.68 11.04
CA LYS A 37 6.60 -0.05 11.28
C LYS A 37 6.42 -1.57 11.26
N ILE A 38 5.35 -2.08 11.90
CA ILE A 38 5.06 -3.53 11.95
C ILE A 38 4.76 -4.08 10.56
N CYS A 39 4.02 -3.32 9.73
CA CYS A 39 3.63 -3.74 8.39
C CYS A 39 4.64 -3.32 7.31
N ASN A 40 5.71 -2.59 7.69
CA ASN A 40 6.71 -2.03 6.78
C ASN A 40 6.11 -1.16 5.66
N VAL A 41 5.20 -0.26 6.05
CA VAL A 41 4.48 0.66 5.15
C VAL A 41 4.50 2.09 5.71
N SER A 42 4.02 3.06 4.92
CA SER A 42 3.86 4.44 5.38
C SER A 42 2.69 4.59 6.38
N ARG A 43 2.71 5.66 7.20
CA ARG A 43 1.56 6.00 8.06
C ARG A 43 0.31 6.30 7.24
N THR A 44 0.48 6.89 6.07
CA THR A 44 -0.60 7.21 5.14
C THR A 44 -1.27 5.95 4.62
N THR A 45 -0.49 4.90 4.31
CA THR A 45 -1.01 3.59 3.91
C THR A 45 -1.88 2.98 5.01
N VAL A 46 -1.41 3.00 6.27
CA VAL A 46 -2.20 2.51 7.41
C VAL A 46 -3.50 3.30 7.58
N TYR A 47 -3.44 4.63 7.46
CA TYR A 47 -4.61 5.49 7.51
C TYR A 47 -5.63 5.13 6.43
N ARG A 48 -5.19 4.90 5.19
CA ARG A 48 -6.07 4.48 4.09
C ARG A 48 -6.71 3.12 4.35
N TRP A 49 -5.98 2.15 4.87
CA TRP A 49 -6.55 0.86 5.26
C TRP A 49 -7.70 1.02 6.27
N ILE A 50 -7.56 1.96 7.21
CA ILE A 50 -8.61 2.24 8.19
C ILE A 50 -9.81 2.92 7.52
N VAL A 51 -9.58 3.95 6.71
CA VAL A 51 -10.64 4.70 6.03
C VAL A 51 -11.38 3.83 5.01
N ALA A 52 -10.67 2.97 4.29
CA ALA A 52 -11.24 1.99 3.37
C ALA A 52 -11.93 0.80 4.06
N GLY A 53 -11.89 0.71 5.41
CA GLY A 53 -12.51 -0.37 6.16
C GLY A 53 -11.75 -1.70 6.13
N HIS A 54 -10.56 -1.75 5.54
CA HIS A 54 -9.74 -2.95 5.49
C HIS A 54 -9.10 -3.28 6.85
N LEU A 55 -8.66 -2.27 7.57
CA LEU A 55 -8.10 -2.39 8.91
C LEU A 55 -9.02 -1.70 9.92
N LYS A 56 -9.52 -2.44 10.91
CA LYS A 56 -10.31 -1.85 11.98
C LYS A 56 -9.45 -0.94 12.86
N GLY A 57 -9.79 0.36 12.83
CA GLY A 57 -9.16 1.38 13.65
C GLY A 57 -10.21 2.37 14.12
N TYR A 58 -9.91 3.12 15.16
CA TYR A 58 -10.80 4.16 15.69
C TYR A 58 -10.02 5.46 15.93
N ALA A 59 -10.72 6.59 15.75
CA ALA A 59 -10.19 7.91 16.00
C ALA A 59 -10.33 8.27 17.49
N LEU A 60 -9.29 8.86 18.07
CA LEU A 60 -9.36 9.51 19.37
C LEU A 60 -9.98 10.91 19.21
N PRO A 61 -10.52 11.52 20.28
CA PRO A 61 -10.98 12.92 20.25
C PRO A 61 -9.90 13.90 19.78
N SER A 62 -8.63 13.56 19.95
CA SER A 62 -7.48 14.32 19.44
C SER A 62 -7.22 14.17 17.93
N GLY A 63 -8.08 13.47 17.19
CA GLY A 63 -7.92 13.20 15.76
C GLY A 63 -6.90 12.08 15.41
N HIS A 64 -6.24 11.51 16.41
CA HIS A 64 -5.27 10.43 16.18
C HIS A 64 -5.95 9.06 16.12
N TYR A 65 -5.61 8.25 15.13
CA TYR A 65 -6.10 6.88 15.00
C TYR A 65 -5.34 5.89 15.88
N ARG A 66 -6.06 4.86 16.33
CA ARG A 66 -5.53 3.71 17.06
C ARG A 66 -6.07 2.42 16.48
N VAL A 67 -5.26 1.37 16.56
CA VAL A 67 -5.56 0.02 16.09
C VAL A 67 -5.36 -0.95 17.25
N LYS A 68 -6.29 -1.88 17.46
CA LYS A 68 -6.10 -2.96 18.43
C LYS A 68 -5.14 -4.00 17.87
N PRO A 69 -4.24 -4.59 18.67
CA PRO A 69 -3.35 -5.66 18.22
C PRO A 69 -4.08 -6.81 17.53
N LEU A 70 -5.21 -7.26 18.07
CA LEU A 70 -6.02 -8.32 17.48
C LEU A 70 -6.58 -7.97 16.11
N ASP A 71 -7.00 -6.71 15.91
CA ASP A 71 -7.49 -6.26 14.60
C ASP A 71 -6.36 -6.20 13.57
N LEU A 72 -5.15 -5.83 14.00
CA LEU A 72 -3.97 -5.87 13.16
C LEU A 72 -3.56 -7.30 12.80
N ASP A 73 -3.61 -8.22 13.76
CA ASP A 73 -3.28 -9.63 13.50
C ASP A 73 -4.29 -10.28 12.55
N ALA A 74 -5.60 -10.03 12.75
CA ALA A 74 -6.64 -10.48 11.84
C ALA A 74 -6.47 -9.90 10.43
N PHE A 75 -6.15 -8.60 10.33
CA PHE A 75 -5.86 -7.94 9.07
C PHE A 75 -4.64 -8.58 8.38
N ARG A 76 -3.54 -8.81 9.12
CA ARG A 76 -2.34 -9.44 8.58
C ARG A 76 -2.59 -10.86 8.08
N GLN A 77 -3.44 -11.63 8.77
CA GLN A 77 -3.84 -12.96 8.34
C GLN A 77 -4.70 -12.92 7.07
N SER A 78 -5.68 -12.01 7.00
CA SER A 78 -6.59 -11.90 5.84
C SER A 78 -5.88 -11.41 4.58
N PHE A 79 -4.86 -10.55 4.72
CA PHE A 79 -4.08 -10.00 3.60
C PHE A 79 -2.74 -10.73 3.39
N GLN A 80 -2.46 -11.82 4.13
CA GLN A 80 -1.17 -12.53 4.12
C GLN A 80 0.04 -11.60 4.26
N ILE A 81 -0.14 -10.48 4.98
CA ILE A 81 0.94 -9.57 5.32
C ILE A 81 1.75 -10.25 6.44
N THR A 82 2.54 -11.25 6.08
CA THR A 82 3.55 -11.80 6.97
C THR A 82 4.65 -10.75 7.12
N ALA A 83 4.64 -10.01 8.24
CA ALA A 83 5.87 -9.38 8.67
C ALA A 83 6.88 -10.50 8.91
N ARG A 84 7.80 -10.69 7.97
CA ARG A 84 9.02 -11.41 8.29
C ARG A 84 9.79 -10.56 9.28
N HIS A 85 9.59 -10.84 10.58
CA HIS A 85 10.67 -10.65 11.52
C HIS A 85 11.84 -11.48 10.98
N GLU A 86 12.96 -10.83 10.78
CA GLU A 86 14.25 -11.47 10.60
C GLU A 86 14.45 -12.42 11.80
N ALA A 87 14.07 -13.69 11.61
CA ALA A 87 14.68 -14.77 12.36
C ALA A 87 16.03 -15.05 11.68
N PRO A 88 17.09 -15.33 12.43
CA PRO A 88 18.41 -15.56 11.87
C PRO A 88 18.32 -16.66 10.82
N GLU A 89 18.93 -16.40 9.67
CA GLU A 89 19.01 -17.30 8.54
C GLU A 89 19.44 -18.71 8.98
N GLN A 90 18.49 -19.63 9.04
CA GLN A 90 18.84 -21.03 8.91
C GLN A 90 19.07 -21.29 7.41
N LYS A 91 20.35 -21.32 7.05
CA LYS A 91 20.83 -21.87 5.78
C LYS A 91 20.34 -23.32 5.69
N ASN A 92 19.28 -23.58 4.93
CA ASN A 92 19.10 -24.84 4.18
C ASN A 92 17.76 -24.80 3.44
N SER A 93 17.83 -24.49 2.19
CA SER A 93 17.25 -25.11 0.99
C SER A 93 17.31 -24.10 -0.15
N ALA A 94 17.67 -24.55 -1.34
CA ALA A 94 17.80 -23.77 -2.55
C ALA A 94 16.49 -23.02 -2.85
N THR A 95 16.35 -21.81 -2.31
CA THR A 95 15.21 -20.94 -2.55
C THR A 95 15.51 -20.18 -3.82
N THR A 96 14.89 -20.59 -4.92
CA THR A 96 14.85 -19.78 -6.15
C THR A 96 14.46 -18.35 -5.76
N PRO A 97 15.23 -17.32 -6.11
CA PRO A 97 14.96 -15.96 -5.75
C PRO A 97 13.56 -15.56 -6.25
N LYS A 98 12.70 -15.09 -5.33
CA LYS A 98 11.35 -14.65 -5.68
C LYS A 98 11.43 -13.28 -6.34
N LEU A 99 10.77 -13.15 -7.50
CA LEU A 99 10.63 -11.88 -8.18
C LEU A 99 9.84 -10.89 -7.30
N LYS A 100 10.38 -9.71 -7.07
CA LYS A 100 9.71 -8.64 -6.33
C LYS A 100 9.17 -7.62 -7.32
N VAL A 101 7.86 -7.34 -7.23
CA VAL A 101 7.17 -6.34 -8.05
C VAL A 101 6.67 -5.23 -7.14
N LEU A 102 6.98 -3.99 -7.48
CA LEU A 102 6.41 -2.81 -6.82
C LEU A 102 5.41 -2.15 -7.77
N ILE A 103 4.20 -1.91 -7.29
CA ILE A 103 3.13 -1.19 -7.99
C ILE A 103 3.03 0.20 -7.35
N ALA A 104 3.19 1.25 -8.14
CA ALA A 104 3.15 2.64 -7.70
C ALA A 104 2.06 3.40 -8.46
N ASP A 105 0.93 3.64 -7.82
CA ASP A 105 -0.24 4.36 -8.35
C ASP A 105 -1.06 4.89 -7.18
N ASP A 106 -1.61 6.10 -7.27
CA ASP A 106 -2.40 6.70 -6.18
C ASP A 106 -3.89 6.29 -6.22
N HIS A 107 -4.33 5.64 -7.29
CA HIS A 107 -5.70 5.16 -7.45
C HIS A 107 -5.86 3.71 -6.99
N PRO A 108 -6.60 3.44 -5.90
CA PRO A 108 -6.73 2.09 -5.33
C PRO A 108 -7.27 1.05 -6.31
N ASP A 109 -8.22 1.45 -7.16
CA ASP A 109 -8.81 0.55 -8.15
C ASP A 109 -7.80 0.12 -9.22
N ILE A 110 -6.90 1.02 -9.61
CA ILE A 110 -5.82 0.72 -10.54
C ILE A 110 -4.79 -0.19 -9.87
N VAL A 111 -4.39 0.13 -8.63
CA VAL A 111 -3.50 -0.75 -7.85
C VAL A 111 -4.07 -2.16 -7.77
N LEU A 112 -5.35 -2.31 -7.43
CA LEU A 112 -6.03 -3.61 -7.36
C LEU A 112 -6.04 -4.34 -8.71
N LEU A 113 -6.30 -3.63 -9.80
CA LEU A 113 -6.27 -4.18 -11.16
C LEU A 113 -4.87 -4.67 -11.51
N LEU A 114 -3.84 -3.84 -11.31
CA LEU A 114 -2.44 -4.18 -11.60
C LEU A 114 -1.96 -5.34 -10.73
N HIS A 115 -2.39 -5.39 -9.46
CA HIS A 115 -2.11 -6.49 -8.54
C HIS A 115 -2.66 -7.81 -9.10
N LYS A 116 -3.95 -7.86 -9.46
CA LYS A 116 -4.60 -9.05 -10.03
C LYS A 116 -3.94 -9.51 -11.34
N ILE A 117 -3.58 -8.57 -12.21
CA ILE A 117 -2.84 -8.89 -13.45
C ILE A 117 -1.49 -9.50 -13.10
N THR A 118 -0.77 -8.89 -12.17
CA THR A 118 0.55 -9.37 -11.75
C THR A 118 0.47 -10.76 -11.12
N GLU A 119 -0.49 -11.01 -10.22
CA GLU A 119 -0.71 -12.36 -9.65
C GLU A 119 -1.03 -13.40 -10.71
N ARG A 120 -1.85 -13.04 -11.70
CA ARG A 120 -2.23 -13.97 -12.78
C ARG A 120 -1.05 -14.39 -13.63
N TYR A 121 -0.17 -13.46 -14.01
CA TYR A 121 0.94 -13.71 -14.93
C TYR A 121 2.25 -14.07 -14.22
N LEU A 122 2.41 -13.66 -12.96
CA LEU A 122 3.56 -13.90 -12.11
C LEU A 122 3.16 -14.46 -10.73
N PRO A 123 2.56 -15.66 -10.67
CA PRO A 123 1.93 -16.18 -9.44
C PRO A 123 2.89 -16.43 -8.28
N ARG A 124 4.21 -16.40 -8.53
CA ARG A 124 5.24 -16.55 -7.50
C ARG A 124 5.92 -15.23 -7.11
N ALA A 125 5.52 -14.12 -7.72
CA ALA A 125 6.05 -12.81 -7.38
C ALA A 125 5.60 -12.37 -5.98
N VAL A 126 6.45 -11.59 -5.31
CA VAL A 126 6.08 -10.85 -4.10
C VAL A 126 5.72 -9.45 -4.55
N ILE A 127 4.46 -9.07 -4.35
CA ILE A 127 3.92 -7.78 -4.80
C ILE A 127 3.90 -6.81 -3.63
N HIS A 128 4.41 -5.62 -3.85
CA HIS A 128 4.38 -4.49 -2.94
C HIS A 128 3.68 -3.31 -3.61
N GLU A 129 3.16 -2.38 -2.82
CA GLU A 129 2.39 -1.25 -3.30
C GLU A 129 2.91 0.06 -2.70
N ALA A 130 2.92 1.12 -3.50
CA ALA A 130 3.18 2.48 -3.11
C ALA A 130 2.12 3.40 -3.72
N ILE A 131 1.76 4.48 -3.04
CA ILE A 131 0.61 5.31 -3.40
C ILE A 131 0.98 6.75 -3.74
N ASN A 132 2.26 7.05 -3.76
CA ASN A 132 2.84 8.33 -4.15
C ASN A 132 4.33 8.15 -4.44
N GLY A 133 4.95 9.17 -5.05
CA GLY A 133 6.35 9.09 -5.46
C GLY A 133 7.34 8.96 -4.31
N VAL A 134 7.08 9.59 -3.16
CA VAL A 134 7.97 9.48 -1.99
C VAL A 134 7.98 8.05 -1.44
N ASP A 135 6.79 7.46 -1.24
CA ASP A 135 6.67 6.06 -0.81
C ASP A 135 7.31 5.12 -1.83
N THR A 136 7.18 5.42 -3.13
CA THR A 136 7.82 4.66 -4.22
C THR A 136 9.34 4.68 -4.09
N CYS A 137 9.95 5.85 -3.93
CA CYS A 137 11.41 5.96 -3.76
C CYS A 137 11.91 5.22 -2.51
N ILE A 138 11.20 5.33 -1.38
CA ILE A 138 11.50 4.60 -0.15
C ILE A 138 11.40 3.09 -0.39
N ALA A 139 10.32 2.64 -1.03
CA ALA A 139 10.09 1.23 -1.32
C ALA A 139 11.16 0.66 -2.27
N VAL A 140 11.54 1.39 -3.32
CA VAL A 140 12.63 0.97 -4.21
C VAL A 140 13.94 0.80 -3.45
N GLY A 141 14.29 1.77 -2.58
CA GLY A 141 15.53 1.70 -1.78
C GLY A 141 15.57 0.58 -0.76
N THR A 142 14.41 0.25 -0.16
CA THR A 142 14.34 -0.75 0.93
C THR A 142 14.05 -2.16 0.44
N LEU A 143 13.18 -2.31 -0.56
CA LEU A 143 12.73 -3.61 -1.06
C LEU A 143 13.62 -4.12 -2.19
N LYS A 144 14.29 -3.21 -2.92
CA LYS A 144 15.04 -3.51 -4.14
C LYS A 144 14.21 -4.38 -5.09
N PRO A 145 13.08 -3.84 -5.62
CA PRO A 145 12.22 -4.60 -6.50
C PRO A 145 12.91 -4.90 -7.82
N ASN A 146 12.56 -6.01 -8.44
CA ASN A 146 13.04 -6.37 -9.77
C ASN A 146 12.24 -5.63 -10.86
N LEU A 147 10.93 -5.43 -10.61
CA LEU A 147 10.02 -4.73 -11.51
C LEU A 147 9.31 -3.61 -10.75
N LEU A 148 9.16 -2.45 -11.41
CA LEU A 148 8.38 -1.32 -10.94
C LEU A 148 7.32 -0.99 -11.99
N LEU A 149 6.04 -1.11 -11.62
CA LEU A 149 4.91 -0.57 -12.39
C LEU A 149 4.64 0.83 -11.85
N LEU A 150 4.83 1.87 -12.65
CA LEU A 150 4.87 3.26 -12.19
C LEU A 150 3.84 4.11 -12.92
N ASP A 151 2.89 4.68 -12.18
CA ASP A 151 2.11 5.81 -12.70
C ASP A 151 2.92 7.10 -12.68
N ILE A 152 2.67 7.95 -13.69
CA ILE A 152 3.24 9.29 -13.76
C ILE A 152 2.41 10.28 -12.95
N MET A 153 1.09 10.14 -12.95
CA MET A 153 0.17 11.11 -12.36
C MET A 153 -0.11 10.77 -10.89
N MET A 154 0.84 11.09 -10.01
CA MET A 154 0.67 10.91 -8.56
C MET A 154 0.77 12.26 -7.83
N PRO A 155 0.05 12.45 -6.70
CA PRO A 155 0.08 13.70 -5.94
C PRO A 155 1.43 13.90 -5.23
N GLY A 156 1.86 15.16 -5.17
CA GLY A 156 3.13 15.55 -4.55
C GLY A 156 4.32 15.25 -5.45
N MET A 157 5.03 14.17 -5.19
CA MET A 157 6.12 13.70 -6.04
C MET A 157 5.54 12.84 -7.15
N ASP A 158 5.57 13.33 -8.40
CA ASP A 158 5.07 12.61 -9.56
C ASP A 158 6.04 11.51 -10.06
N GLY A 159 5.58 10.69 -11.02
CA GLY A 159 6.39 9.61 -11.56
C GLY A 159 7.62 10.10 -12.33
N PHE A 160 7.60 11.30 -12.93
CA PHE A 160 8.79 11.87 -13.57
C PHE A 160 9.90 12.14 -12.53
N ALA A 161 9.52 12.70 -11.38
CA ALA A 161 10.48 12.94 -10.30
C ALA A 161 11.03 11.63 -9.72
N VAL A 162 10.19 10.57 -9.61
CA VAL A 162 10.64 9.22 -9.24
C VAL A 162 11.69 8.72 -10.22
N LEU A 163 11.41 8.79 -11.54
CA LEU A 163 12.36 8.34 -12.58
C LEU A 163 13.67 9.12 -12.54
N GLN A 164 13.63 10.43 -12.26
CA GLN A 164 14.83 11.24 -12.09
C GLN A 164 15.67 10.81 -10.87
N GLU A 165 15.01 10.49 -9.73
CA GLU A 165 15.71 9.99 -8.56
C GLU A 165 16.35 8.63 -8.81
N LEU A 166 15.69 7.73 -9.54
CA LEU A 166 16.26 6.44 -9.93
C LEU A 166 17.51 6.61 -10.81
N LEU A 167 17.50 7.57 -11.74
CA LEU A 167 18.66 7.89 -12.58
C LEU A 167 19.83 8.47 -11.80
N ARG A 168 19.56 9.25 -10.74
CA ARG A 168 20.60 9.88 -9.91
C ARG A 168 21.28 8.88 -8.97
N ARG A 169 20.63 7.74 -8.71
CA ARG A 169 21.05 6.73 -7.73
C ARG A 169 21.25 5.38 -8.40
N PRO A 170 22.44 5.12 -8.96
CA PRO A 170 22.72 3.85 -9.64
C PRO A 170 22.47 2.61 -8.78
N GLU A 171 22.58 2.75 -7.45
CA GLU A 171 22.28 1.69 -6.49
C GLU A 171 20.78 1.31 -6.45
N LEU A 172 19.89 2.15 -6.99
CA LEU A 172 18.46 1.87 -7.17
C LEU A 172 18.14 1.39 -8.60
N ALA A 173 19.14 1.34 -9.46
CA ALA A 173 18.99 1.13 -10.90
C ALA A 173 18.69 -0.33 -11.32
N GLU A 174 18.58 -1.26 -10.37
CA GLU A 174 18.34 -2.68 -10.69
C GLU A 174 16.88 -2.96 -11.11
N ALA A 175 15.94 -2.08 -10.73
CA ALA A 175 14.53 -2.25 -11.08
C ALA A 175 14.28 -1.94 -12.56
N ARG A 176 13.64 -2.86 -13.28
CA ARG A 176 13.07 -2.58 -14.60
C ARG A 176 11.73 -1.87 -14.42
N VAL A 177 11.52 -0.78 -15.16
CA VAL A 177 10.34 0.06 -15.01
C VAL A 177 9.39 -0.12 -16.18
N VAL A 178 8.11 -0.32 -15.88
CA VAL A 178 6.99 -0.17 -16.80
C VAL A 178 6.22 1.07 -16.39
N VAL A 179 6.24 2.08 -17.23
CA VAL A 179 5.43 3.27 -17.01
C VAL A 179 4.00 2.98 -17.47
N ILE A 180 3.01 3.30 -16.62
CA ILE A 180 1.58 3.09 -16.90
C ILE A 180 0.86 4.39 -16.59
N SER A 181 0.45 5.17 -17.59
CA SER A 181 -0.07 6.51 -17.33
C SER A 181 -1.19 6.93 -18.27
N ALA A 182 -2.06 7.82 -17.75
CA ALA A 182 -3.02 8.59 -18.53
C ALA A 182 -2.48 9.98 -18.92
N TYR A 183 -1.20 10.27 -18.62
CA TYR A 183 -0.59 11.58 -18.88
C TYR A 183 -0.60 11.91 -20.38
N GLU A 184 -0.98 13.14 -20.70
CA GLU A 184 -0.93 13.70 -22.06
C GLU A 184 -0.11 15.00 -22.05
N PRO A 185 0.75 15.25 -23.06
CA PRO A 185 1.02 14.39 -24.23
C PRO A 185 1.89 13.17 -23.85
N PHE A 186 1.49 11.99 -24.32
CA PHE A 186 2.18 10.73 -24.02
C PHE A 186 3.60 10.66 -24.62
N ASP A 187 3.86 11.43 -25.67
CA ASP A 187 5.18 11.54 -26.32
C ASP A 187 6.30 11.92 -25.34
N ARG A 188 5.97 12.74 -24.32
CA ARG A 188 6.92 13.08 -23.26
C ARG A 188 7.33 11.87 -22.42
N VAL A 189 6.39 10.94 -22.18
CA VAL A 189 6.67 9.69 -21.48
C VAL A 189 7.57 8.79 -22.32
N GLU A 190 7.31 8.71 -23.63
CA GLU A 190 8.12 7.95 -24.58
C GLU A 190 9.52 8.54 -24.76
N GLU A 191 9.64 9.86 -24.79
CA GLU A 191 10.93 10.54 -24.84
C GLU A 191 11.78 10.21 -23.60
N MET A 192 11.20 10.27 -22.40
CA MET A 192 11.88 9.87 -21.19
C MET A 192 12.30 8.39 -21.21
N ALA A 193 11.47 7.52 -21.80
CA ALA A 193 11.81 6.12 -21.93
C ALA A 193 13.02 5.89 -22.83
N ARG A 194 13.18 6.69 -23.89
CA ARG A 194 14.38 6.60 -24.77
C ARG A 194 15.66 7.03 -24.05
N LEU A 195 15.53 7.94 -23.08
CA LEU A 195 16.67 8.49 -22.33
C LEU A 195 17.00 7.67 -21.07
N ASN A 196 16.07 6.86 -20.59
CA ASN A 196 16.22 6.08 -19.37
C ASN A 196 16.24 4.57 -19.66
N PRO A 197 17.40 3.92 -19.60
CA PRO A 197 17.54 2.49 -19.93
C PRO A 197 16.81 1.55 -18.96
N GLN A 198 16.36 2.04 -17.80
CA GLN A 198 15.57 1.26 -16.86
C GLN A 198 14.12 1.11 -17.31
N ILE A 199 13.60 2.05 -18.13
CA ILE A 199 12.24 1.99 -18.66
C ILE A 199 12.19 0.97 -19.78
N SER A 200 11.53 -0.14 -19.52
CA SER A 200 11.42 -1.26 -20.45
C SER A 200 10.16 -1.19 -21.31
N ALA A 201 9.12 -0.50 -20.82
CA ALA A 201 7.89 -0.27 -21.58
C ALA A 201 7.11 0.93 -21.05
N CYS A 202 6.31 1.54 -21.94
CA CYS A 202 5.34 2.57 -21.62
C CYS A 202 3.96 2.11 -22.07
N LEU A 203 2.98 2.15 -21.17
CA LEU A 203 1.60 1.75 -21.42
C LEU A 203 0.66 2.92 -21.11
N ARG A 204 -0.27 3.16 -22.04
CA ARG A 204 -1.33 4.14 -21.83
C ARG A 204 -2.49 3.50 -21.07
N LYS A 205 -3.07 4.23 -20.09
CA LYS A 205 -4.35 3.84 -19.47
C LYS A 205 -5.50 4.11 -20.44
N PRO A 206 -6.50 3.22 -20.56
CA PRO A 206 -6.70 1.97 -19.81
C PRO A 206 -5.77 0.85 -20.28
N VAL A 207 -5.29 0.05 -19.32
CA VAL A 207 -4.30 -0.99 -19.56
C VAL A 207 -4.96 -2.27 -20.07
N SER A 208 -4.45 -2.81 -21.19
CA SER A 208 -4.83 -4.16 -21.64
C SER A 208 -4.20 -5.22 -20.74
N VAL A 209 -5.03 -6.12 -20.20
CA VAL A 209 -4.62 -7.23 -19.32
C VAL A 209 -3.60 -8.12 -20.02
N GLU A 210 -3.86 -8.46 -21.29
CA GLU A 210 -3.00 -9.34 -22.09
C GLU A 210 -1.68 -8.68 -22.43
N ASN A 211 -1.71 -7.37 -22.79
CA ASN A 211 -0.49 -6.65 -23.14
C ASN A 211 0.44 -6.49 -21.93
N LEU A 212 -0.10 -6.04 -20.79
CA LEU A 212 0.69 -5.95 -19.55
C LEU A 212 1.20 -7.33 -19.13
N GLY A 213 0.35 -8.36 -19.17
CA GLY A 213 0.73 -9.72 -18.81
C GLY A 213 1.92 -10.24 -19.60
N ARG A 214 1.92 -10.02 -20.92
CA ARG A 214 3.03 -10.40 -21.81
C ARG A 214 4.33 -9.66 -21.46
N ILE A 215 4.21 -8.34 -21.19
CA ILE A 215 5.36 -7.52 -20.79
C ILE A 215 5.94 -8.02 -19.46
N LEU A 216 5.09 -8.30 -18.47
CA LEU A 216 5.53 -8.82 -17.17
C LEU A 216 6.27 -10.15 -17.29
N GLN A 217 5.77 -11.07 -18.14
CA GLN A 217 6.44 -12.37 -18.40
C GLN A 217 7.80 -12.17 -19.05
N GLN A 218 7.88 -11.36 -20.11
CA GLN A 218 9.14 -11.07 -20.80
C GLN A 218 10.19 -10.46 -19.84
N MET A 219 9.78 -9.57 -18.95
CA MET A 219 10.68 -8.97 -17.96
C MET A 219 11.11 -9.95 -16.89
N ALA A 220 10.20 -10.80 -16.42
CA ALA A 220 10.51 -11.82 -15.44
C ALA A 220 11.55 -12.81 -15.98
N ASP A 221 11.42 -13.23 -17.24
CA ASP A 221 12.38 -14.12 -17.91
C ASP A 221 13.76 -13.47 -18.08
N ALA A 222 13.79 -12.15 -18.31
CA ALA A 222 15.04 -11.40 -18.44
C ALA A 222 15.75 -11.19 -17.08
N VAL A 223 15.02 -11.16 -15.97
CA VAL A 223 15.55 -10.95 -14.61
C VAL A 223 15.95 -12.27 -13.94
N LEU A 224 15.25 -13.36 -14.25
CA LEU A 224 15.49 -14.70 -13.72
C LEU A 224 15.82 -15.67 -14.86
N PRO A 225 17.02 -15.58 -15.49
CA PRO A 225 17.39 -16.50 -16.54
C PRO A 225 17.50 -17.91 -15.96
N GLY A 226 16.68 -18.85 -16.43
CA GLY A 226 16.67 -20.24 -15.98
C GLY A 226 15.29 -20.86 -15.74
N ARG A 227 14.20 -20.24 -16.19
CA ARG A 227 12.83 -20.73 -15.97
C ARG A 227 12.28 -21.66 -17.05
N ASN A 228 13.05 -21.90 -18.13
CA ASN A 228 12.69 -22.83 -19.20
C ASN A 228 13.51 -24.11 -19.04
N GLY A 229 12.98 -25.02 -18.22
CA GLY A 229 13.44 -26.38 -18.02
C GLY A 229 12.28 -27.20 -17.48
#